data_f8911ddd334691b3d65ffa0f3f9d85d0
#
_entry.id   f8911ddd334691b3d65ffa0f3f9d85d0
#
_cell.length_a   1.000
_cell.length_b   1.000
_cell.length_c   1.000
_cell.angle_alpha   90.00
_cell.angle_beta   90.00
_cell.angle_gamma   90.00
#
_symmetry.space_group_name_H-M   'P 1'
#
loop_
_entity.id
_entity.type
_entity.pdbx_description
1 polymer ?
#
loop_
_entity_poly.entity_id
_entity_poly.type
_entity_poly.pdbx_seq_one_letter_code
_entity_poly.pdbx_strand_id
1 'polypeptide(L)'
;MNLPGLTGDRVLPPALRGPFNAESRRWLEALEVAGHDPIHNLRPCRVKPVACGRLAIVQESRRTGVGIPILGYLLQTPDELIVVDCGLSPRWRGGGQIHLGPDDSPSPGTPYMPELDGPSLAEQVAEMGLKPDRVICTHLHEDHSSGAVELGLPVEASGAEWARLDESDAESRGYPVDELAEVPRRTIELDPSAPLGPFLASARINTDVIAVDTAGHTPGSISLVASLGSAWVLICGDAVYPRMDDPDGPAWRGMLRISRALADLPALRVLPAHDTTVLRAVDGDAWMGAAAMPVDSDHD
;
A
#
# COMPACT_ATOMS: atom_id res chain seq x y z
N MET A 1 -18.74 -18.16 1.58
CA MET A 1 -18.73 -17.67 0.20
C MET A 1 -17.27 -17.65 -0.25
N ASN A 2 -16.90 -18.50 -1.23
CA ASN A 2 -15.52 -18.55 -1.72
C ASN A 2 -15.27 -17.29 -2.54
N LEU A 3 -14.29 -16.48 -2.15
CA LEU A 3 -13.85 -15.36 -2.97
C LEU A 3 -13.20 -15.94 -4.24
N PRO A 4 -13.69 -15.64 -5.44
CA PRO A 4 -13.08 -16.13 -6.67
C PRO A 4 -11.61 -15.72 -6.71
N GLY A 5 -10.70 -16.67 -6.98
CA GLY A 5 -9.25 -16.44 -7.08
C GLY A 5 -8.47 -16.43 -5.75
N LEU A 6 -9.13 -16.47 -4.59
CA LEU A 6 -8.47 -16.48 -3.28
C LEU A 6 -8.69 -17.79 -2.49
N THR A 7 -9.28 -18.81 -3.13
CA THR A 7 -9.55 -20.12 -2.52
C THR A 7 -8.54 -21.15 -2.98
N GLY A 8 -7.91 -21.81 -2.04
CA GLY A 8 -7.08 -22.98 -2.22
C GLY A 8 -5.62 -22.69 -2.00
N ASP A 9 -4.84 -22.48 -2.99
CA ASP A 9 -3.43 -22.15 -2.82
C ASP A 9 -3.28 -20.63 -2.67
N ARG A 10 -2.89 -20.18 -1.46
CA ARG A 10 -2.58 -18.78 -1.21
C ARG A 10 -1.58 -18.31 -2.26
N VAL A 11 -1.99 -17.41 -3.14
CA VAL A 11 -1.06 -16.72 -4.00
C VAL A 11 -0.36 -15.67 -3.13
N LEU A 12 0.60 -16.14 -2.33
CA LEU A 12 1.48 -15.24 -1.60
C LEU A 12 2.40 -14.56 -2.63
N PRO A 13 2.65 -13.26 -2.49
CA PRO A 13 3.73 -12.62 -3.21
C PRO A 13 5.00 -13.46 -3.12
N PRO A 14 5.76 -13.63 -4.22
CA PRO A 14 6.94 -14.51 -4.22
C PRO A 14 7.92 -14.23 -3.08
N ALA A 15 8.10 -12.96 -2.71
CA ALA A 15 8.94 -12.55 -1.60
C ALA A 15 8.52 -13.15 -0.25
N LEU A 16 7.24 -13.43 -0.04
CA LEU A 16 6.72 -13.98 1.21
C LEU A 16 6.76 -15.52 1.27
N ARG A 17 7.13 -16.19 0.17
CA ARG A 17 7.15 -17.66 0.11
C ARG A 17 8.42 -18.28 0.68
N GLY A 18 9.47 -17.48 0.91
CA GLY A 18 10.79 -18.00 1.25
C GLY A 18 11.48 -18.73 0.07
N PRO A 19 12.61 -19.40 0.31
CA PRO A 19 13.21 -19.66 1.60
C PRO A 19 13.93 -18.42 2.14
N PHE A 20 13.68 -18.11 3.39
CA PHE A 20 14.45 -17.08 4.09
C PHE A 20 15.86 -17.58 4.41
N ASN A 21 16.83 -16.67 4.41
CA ASN A 21 18.20 -16.99 4.83
C ASN A 21 18.27 -17.30 6.34
N ALA A 22 19.44 -17.71 6.85
CA ALA A 22 19.58 -18.12 8.24
C ALA A 22 19.40 -16.95 9.23
N GLU A 23 19.76 -15.74 8.82
CA GLU A 23 19.60 -14.53 9.65
C GLU A 23 18.12 -14.16 9.79
N SER A 24 17.39 -14.16 8.68
CA SER A 24 15.95 -13.93 8.65
C SER A 24 15.18 -14.88 9.51
N ARG A 25 15.51 -16.17 9.40
CA ARG A 25 14.87 -17.18 10.24
C ARG A 25 15.10 -16.93 11.72
N ARG A 26 16.35 -16.63 12.12
CA ARG A 26 16.67 -16.28 13.51
C ARG A 26 15.92 -15.06 13.98
N TRP A 27 15.81 -14.04 13.11
CA TRP A 27 15.08 -12.83 13.43
C TRP A 27 13.57 -13.10 13.59
N LEU A 28 12.95 -13.89 12.69
CA LEU A 28 11.55 -14.29 12.80
C LEU A 28 11.26 -15.11 14.07
N GLU A 29 12.18 -16.00 14.45
CA GLU A 29 12.09 -16.81 15.67
C GLU A 29 12.20 -15.96 16.94
N ALA A 30 13.01 -14.90 16.91
CA ALA A 30 13.20 -13.99 18.04
C ALA A 30 12.16 -12.87 18.11
N LEU A 31 11.30 -12.71 17.09
CA LEU A 31 10.33 -11.64 17.05
C LEU A 31 9.23 -11.87 18.09
N GLU A 32 9.11 -10.92 19.02
CA GLU A 32 7.98 -10.88 19.95
C GLU A 32 6.68 -10.58 19.19
N VAL A 33 5.63 -11.32 19.49
CA VAL A 33 4.33 -11.21 18.82
C VAL A 33 3.28 -10.88 19.87
N ALA A 34 2.64 -9.73 19.72
CA ALA A 34 1.50 -9.33 20.53
C ALA A 34 0.21 -10.06 20.12
N GLY A 35 -0.85 -9.89 20.90
CA GLY A 35 -2.16 -10.45 20.56
C GLY A 35 -2.78 -9.78 19.32
N HIS A 36 -3.69 -10.50 18.67
CA HIS A 36 -4.45 -10.02 17.51
C HIS A 36 -5.88 -9.59 17.86
N ASP A 37 -6.22 -9.53 19.14
CA ASP A 37 -7.58 -9.21 19.61
C ASP A 37 -8.19 -7.94 19.00
N PRO A 38 -7.41 -6.85 18.79
CA PRO A 38 -7.96 -5.62 18.21
C PRO A 38 -8.62 -5.79 16.84
N ILE A 39 -8.16 -6.74 15.99
CA ILE A 39 -8.73 -6.94 14.65
C ILE A 39 -10.00 -7.78 14.64
N HIS A 40 -10.26 -8.57 15.68
CA HIS A 40 -11.45 -9.43 15.74
C HIS A 40 -12.76 -8.65 15.88
N ASN A 41 -12.69 -7.39 16.30
CA ASN A 41 -13.86 -6.52 16.47
C ASN A 41 -14.07 -5.53 15.30
N LEU A 42 -13.26 -5.60 14.23
CA LEU A 42 -13.42 -4.74 13.06
C LEU A 42 -14.67 -5.15 12.28
N ARG A 43 -15.52 -4.17 11.93
CA ARG A 43 -16.69 -4.43 11.08
C ARG A 43 -16.25 -4.74 9.64
N PRO A 44 -17.04 -5.52 8.90
CA PRO A 44 -16.71 -5.86 7.52
C PRO A 44 -16.60 -4.64 6.59
N CYS A 45 -15.52 -4.60 5.83
CA CYS A 45 -15.22 -3.61 4.80
C CYS A 45 -15.23 -4.26 3.42
N ARG A 46 -15.11 -3.44 2.37
CA ARG A 46 -14.84 -3.85 1.00
C ARG A 46 -13.58 -3.16 0.50
N VAL A 47 -12.80 -3.87 -0.31
CA VAL A 47 -11.59 -3.32 -0.92
C VAL A 47 -11.62 -3.52 -2.43
N LYS A 48 -11.27 -2.48 -3.19
CA LYS A 48 -11.11 -2.52 -4.65
C LYS A 48 -9.72 -2.05 -5.02
N PRO A 49 -8.88 -2.88 -5.66
CA PRO A 49 -7.63 -2.42 -6.25
C PRO A 49 -7.93 -1.59 -7.50
N VAL A 50 -7.14 -0.52 -7.69
CA VAL A 50 -7.24 0.39 -8.83
C VAL A 50 -5.86 0.52 -9.45
N ALA A 51 -5.72 0.20 -10.75
CA ALA A 51 -4.49 0.46 -11.48
C ALA A 51 -4.36 1.97 -11.74
N CYS A 52 -3.26 2.58 -11.31
CA CYS A 52 -3.07 4.02 -11.35
C CYS A 52 -1.69 4.44 -11.88
N GLY A 53 -1.15 3.64 -12.79
CA GLY A 53 0.10 3.88 -13.46
C GLY A 53 1.01 2.67 -13.50
N ARG A 54 2.25 2.91 -13.94
CA ARG A 54 3.33 1.91 -13.90
C ARG A 54 4.69 2.58 -13.76
N LEU A 55 5.65 1.84 -13.25
CA LEU A 55 7.07 2.15 -13.31
C LEU A 55 7.66 1.41 -14.51
N ALA A 56 7.93 2.12 -15.61
CA ALA A 56 8.54 1.52 -16.79
C ALA A 56 10.03 1.33 -16.55
N ILE A 57 10.53 0.11 -16.73
CA ILE A 57 11.96 -0.19 -16.61
C ILE A 57 12.69 0.36 -17.83
N VAL A 58 13.78 1.08 -17.61
CA VAL A 58 14.60 1.71 -18.64
C VAL A 58 15.93 0.97 -18.75
N GLN A 59 16.34 0.62 -19.96
CA GLN A 59 17.65 0.06 -20.26
C GLN A 59 18.28 0.82 -21.42
N GLU A 60 19.55 1.23 -21.28
CA GLU A 60 20.28 2.02 -22.30
C GLU A 60 19.49 3.24 -22.79
N SER A 61 18.83 3.96 -21.85
CA SER A 61 17.96 5.10 -22.13
C SER A 61 16.74 4.78 -23.01
N ARG A 62 16.34 3.52 -23.12
CA ARG A 62 15.15 3.05 -23.85
C ARG A 62 14.22 2.28 -22.93
N ARG A 63 12.92 2.45 -23.16
CA ARG A 63 11.89 1.64 -22.47
C ARG A 63 12.03 0.18 -22.91
N THR A 64 12.06 -0.73 -21.95
CA THR A 64 12.17 -2.16 -22.23
C THR A 64 10.84 -2.83 -22.60
N GLY A 65 9.71 -2.12 -22.49
CA GLY A 65 8.37 -2.68 -22.57
C GLY A 65 7.95 -3.45 -21.30
N VAL A 66 8.86 -3.62 -20.34
CA VAL A 66 8.57 -4.19 -19.03
C VAL A 66 8.24 -3.06 -18.08
N GLY A 67 7.18 -3.21 -17.31
CA GLY A 67 6.80 -2.24 -16.28
C GLY A 67 6.25 -2.94 -15.05
N ILE A 68 6.40 -2.29 -13.92
CA ILE A 68 5.83 -2.68 -12.65
C ILE A 68 4.53 -1.90 -12.48
N PRO A 69 3.36 -2.53 -12.25
CA PRO A 69 2.11 -1.82 -12.06
C PRO A 69 2.16 -0.98 -10.79
N ILE A 70 1.41 0.08 -10.76
CA ILE A 70 1.14 0.88 -9.58
C ILE A 70 -0.32 0.67 -9.21
N LEU A 71 -0.60 0.27 -7.98
CA LEU A 71 -1.94 0.02 -7.47
C LEU A 71 -2.22 0.93 -6.28
N GLY A 72 -3.30 1.70 -6.38
CA GLY A 72 -3.99 2.26 -5.23
C GLY A 72 -5.17 1.37 -4.83
N TYR A 73 -5.79 1.66 -3.70
CA TYR A 73 -6.92 0.89 -3.20
C TYR A 73 -8.05 1.80 -2.74
N LEU A 74 -9.27 1.39 -3.03
CA LEU A 74 -10.48 1.94 -2.44
C LEU A 74 -10.88 1.02 -1.30
N LEU A 75 -10.88 1.53 -0.08
CA LEU A 75 -11.29 0.81 1.13
C LEU A 75 -12.61 1.42 1.62
N GLN A 76 -13.70 0.72 1.36
CA GLN A 76 -15.01 1.12 1.82
C GLN A 76 -15.31 0.48 3.17
N THR A 77 -15.36 1.29 4.20
CA THR A 77 -15.90 0.92 5.52
C THR A 77 -17.42 1.14 5.57
N PRO A 78 -18.10 0.72 6.64
CA PRO A 78 -19.52 1.05 6.79
C PRO A 78 -19.83 2.55 6.81
N ASP A 79 -18.87 3.40 7.22
CA ASP A 79 -19.11 4.82 7.47
C ASP A 79 -18.39 5.76 6.49
N GLU A 80 -17.30 5.30 5.84
CA GLU A 80 -16.49 6.17 4.97
C GLU A 80 -15.80 5.40 3.84
N LEU A 81 -15.46 6.09 2.77
CA LEU A 81 -14.61 5.62 1.68
C LEU A 81 -13.22 6.21 1.82
N ILE A 82 -12.22 5.35 1.98
CA ILE A 82 -10.82 5.72 2.11
C ILE A 82 -10.09 5.36 0.81
N VAL A 83 -9.36 6.31 0.24
CA VAL A 83 -8.35 6.05 -0.78
C VAL A 83 -7.06 5.70 -0.06
N VAL A 84 -6.47 4.55 -0.39
CA VAL A 84 -5.17 4.12 0.12
C VAL A 84 -4.20 4.08 -1.04
N ASP A 85 -3.20 4.93 -0.99
CA ASP A 85 -2.29 5.28 -2.08
C ASP A 85 -3.00 5.80 -3.35
N CYS A 86 -2.51 6.89 -3.90
CA CYS A 86 -3.19 7.66 -4.94
C CYS A 86 -2.62 7.43 -6.34
N GLY A 87 -1.52 6.69 -6.44
CA GLY A 87 -0.82 6.50 -7.70
C GLY A 87 -0.19 7.79 -8.24
N LEU A 88 0.02 7.80 -9.54
CA LEU A 88 0.65 8.90 -10.25
C LEU A 88 -0.35 10.03 -10.57
N SER A 89 0.11 11.27 -10.46
CA SER A 89 -0.62 12.44 -10.96
C SER A 89 -0.60 12.50 -12.49
N PRO A 90 -1.54 13.22 -13.14
CA PRO A 90 -1.58 13.41 -14.59
C PRO A 90 -0.33 14.04 -15.20
N ARG A 91 0.52 14.68 -14.42
CA ARG A 91 1.79 15.19 -14.94
C ARG A 91 2.68 14.10 -15.54
N TRP A 92 2.48 12.85 -15.12
CA TRP A 92 3.20 11.67 -15.59
C TRP A 92 2.64 11.06 -16.87
N ARG A 93 1.62 11.68 -17.49
CA ARG A 93 1.12 11.25 -18.79
C ARG A 93 2.17 11.41 -19.88
N GLY A 94 2.37 10.35 -20.65
CA GLY A 94 3.42 10.30 -21.66
C GLY A 94 4.82 10.00 -21.11
N GLY A 95 4.92 9.70 -19.83
CA GLY A 95 6.16 9.38 -19.12
C GLY A 95 6.87 10.63 -18.57
N GLY A 96 7.58 10.41 -17.49
CA GLY A 96 8.34 11.43 -16.77
C GLY A 96 9.83 11.42 -17.13
N GLN A 97 10.63 11.96 -16.22
CA GLN A 97 12.08 11.84 -16.25
C GLN A 97 12.50 10.43 -15.84
N ILE A 98 13.70 10.01 -16.27
CA ILE A 98 14.29 8.76 -15.79
C ILE A 98 14.81 9.01 -14.37
N HIS A 99 14.33 8.19 -13.43
CA HIS A 99 14.79 8.16 -12.06
C HIS A 99 15.72 6.95 -11.87
N LEU A 100 16.53 7.00 -10.85
CA LEU A 100 17.29 5.84 -10.37
C LEU A 100 16.64 5.37 -9.09
N GLY A 101 16.50 4.07 -8.91
CA GLY A 101 16.03 3.51 -7.65
C GLY A 101 16.91 4.04 -6.51
N PRO A 102 16.32 4.61 -5.43
CA PRO A 102 17.07 5.11 -4.28
C PRO A 102 17.97 4.03 -3.67
N ASP A 103 19.02 4.43 -2.96
CA ASP A 103 19.98 3.50 -2.34
C ASP A 103 19.33 2.55 -1.31
N ASP A 104 18.22 2.98 -0.73
CA ASP A 104 17.40 2.23 0.23
C ASP A 104 16.24 1.45 -0.42
N SER A 105 16.09 1.51 -1.75
CA SER A 105 15.07 0.77 -2.49
C SER A 105 15.44 -0.72 -2.66
N PRO A 106 14.45 -1.59 -2.95
CA PRO A 106 14.71 -2.99 -3.30
C PRO A 106 15.56 -3.19 -4.56
N SER A 107 15.69 -2.17 -5.39
CA SER A 107 16.45 -2.19 -6.65
C SER A 107 17.29 -0.92 -6.81
N PRO A 108 18.30 -0.71 -5.94
CA PRO A 108 19.13 0.50 -5.97
C PRO A 108 19.76 0.74 -7.33
N GLY A 109 19.75 1.99 -7.78
CA GLY A 109 20.37 2.39 -9.04
C GLY A 109 19.71 1.85 -10.32
N THR A 110 18.60 1.10 -10.22
CA THR A 110 17.85 0.63 -11.39
C THR A 110 17.13 1.80 -12.05
N PRO A 111 17.39 2.10 -13.35
CA PRO A 111 16.67 3.16 -14.03
C PRO A 111 15.21 2.80 -14.26
N TYR A 112 14.31 3.66 -13.84
CA TYR A 112 12.88 3.55 -14.08
C TYR A 112 12.29 4.90 -14.50
N MET A 113 11.09 4.87 -15.04
CA MET A 113 10.34 6.06 -15.43
C MET A 113 8.88 5.88 -15.01
N PRO A 114 8.37 6.75 -14.14
CA PRO A 114 6.95 6.78 -13.82
C PRO A 114 6.13 7.11 -15.07
N GLU A 115 5.05 6.39 -15.31
CA GLU A 115 4.21 6.54 -16.49
C GLU A 115 2.74 6.30 -16.18
N LEU A 116 1.91 7.29 -16.48
CA LEU A 116 0.46 7.18 -16.38
C LEU A 116 -0.13 6.96 -17.79
N ASP A 117 -0.43 5.71 -18.13
CA ASP A 117 -0.94 5.31 -19.44
C ASP A 117 -2.46 5.40 -19.60
N GLY A 118 -3.18 5.68 -18.52
CA GLY A 118 -4.64 5.68 -18.46
C GLY A 118 -5.18 6.80 -17.57
N PRO A 119 -6.42 6.67 -17.12
CA PRO A 119 -6.98 7.61 -16.16
C PRO A 119 -6.25 7.50 -14.82
N SER A 120 -6.05 8.66 -14.15
CA SER A 120 -5.54 8.70 -12.78
C SER A 120 -6.54 8.04 -11.81
N LEU A 121 -6.11 7.75 -10.59
CA LEU A 121 -7.02 7.21 -9.58
C LEU A 121 -8.19 8.16 -9.33
N ALA A 122 -7.95 9.47 -9.25
CA ALA A 122 -8.98 10.46 -9.05
C ALA A 122 -10.03 10.48 -10.19
N GLU A 123 -9.56 10.38 -11.45
CA GLU A 123 -10.46 10.27 -12.62
C GLU A 123 -11.29 9.00 -12.56
N GLN A 124 -10.70 7.84 -12.21
CA GLN A 124 -11.43 6.58 -12.07
C GLN A 124 -12.47 6.63 -10.96
N VAL A 125 -12.13 7.23 -9.81
CA VAL A 125 -13.06 7.44 -8.70
C VAL A 125 -14.24 8.31 -9.12
N ALA A 126 -13.98 9.39 -9.88
CA ALA A 126 -15.02 10.27 -10.41
C ALA A 126 -15.91 9.54 -11.44
N GLU A 127 -15.34 8.73 -12.34
CA GLU A 127 -16.09 7.92 -13.30
C GLU A 127 -17.00 6.88 -12.62
N MET A 128 -16.55 6.33 -11.48
CA MET A 128 -17.40 5.44 -10.66
C MET A 128 -18.48 6.20 -9.86
N GLY A 129 -18.51 7.52 -9.90
CA GLY A 129 -19.43 8.34 -9.11
C GLY A 129 -19.17 8.29 -7.60
N LEU A 130 -17.97 7.89 -7.19
CA LEU A 130 -17.59 7.76 -5.79
C LEU A 130 -17.04 9.09 -5.25
N LYS A 131 -17.22 9.32 -3.95
CA LYS A 131 -16.68 10.49 -3.23
C LYS A 131 -15.89 9.99 -2.03
N PRO A 132 -14.55 9.98 -2.10
CA PRO A 132 -13.73 9.62 -0.96
C PRO A 132 -13.88 10.64 0.18
N ASP A 133 -13.81 10.12 1.40
CA ASP A 133 -13.84 10.93 2.62
C ASP A 133 -12.41 11.20 3.14
N ARG A 134 -11.48 10.29 2.83
CA ARG A 134 -10.10 10.34 3.31
C ARG A 134 -9.12 9.83 2.26
N VAL A 135 -7.89 10.32 2.38
CA VAL A 135 -6.71 9.84 1.64
C VAL A 135 -5.64 9.44 2.64
N ILE A 136 -5.21 8.19 2.60
CA ILE A 136 -4.13 7.66 3.43
C ILE A 136 -3.05 7.12 2.51
N CYS A 137 -1.81 7.57 2.67
CA CYS A 137 -0.67 7.01 1.95
C CYS A 137 0.10 6.06 2.87
N THR A 138 0.42 4.87 2.35
CA THR A 138 1.27 3.90 3.05
C THR A 138 2.65 4.46 3.27
N HIS A 139 3.15 5.22 2.30
CA HIS A 139 4.34 6.06 2.34
C HIS A 139 4.23 7.15 1.26
N LEU A 140 5.19 8.06 1.19
CA LEU A 140 5.05 9.26 0.37
C LEU A 140 5.92 9.28 -0.90
N HIS A 141 6.34 8.13 -1.45
CA HIS A 141 6.94 8.12 -2.78
C HIS A 141 5.95 8.56 -3.86
N GLU A 142 6.46 9.06 -4.98
CA GLU A 142 5.69 9.70 -6.06
C GLU A 142 4.60 8.82 -6.65
N ASP A 143 4.85 7.54 -6.76
CA ASP A 143 3.90 6.57 -7.32
C ASP A 143 2.82 6.11 -6.32
N HIS A 144 2.88 6.56 -5.07
CA HIS A 144 1.85 6.35 -4.05
C HIS A 144 1.11 7.63 -3.69
N SER A 145 1.74 8.79 -3.82
CA SER A 145 1.21 10.03 -3.25
C SER A 145 1.03 11.18 -4.23
N SER A 146 1.69 11.19 -5.40
CA SER A 146 1.61 12.35 -6.31
C SER A 146 0.21 12.61 -6.86
N GLY A 147 -0.62 11.57 -7.01
CA GLY A 147 -2.02 11.70 -7.43
C GLY A 147 -2.96 12.30 -6.38
N ALA A 148 -2.51 12.48 -5.14
CA ALA A 148 -3.37 12.98 -4.06
C ALA A 148 -3.87 14.39 -4.26
N VAL A 149 -3.11 15.24 -4.94
CA VAL A 149 -3.48 16.63 -5.23
C VAL A 149 -4.83 16.73 -5.97
N GLU A 150 -5.15 15.75 -6.81
CA GLU A 150 -6.37 15.75 -7.61
C GLU A 150 -7.62 15.39 -6.79
N LEU A 151 -7.45 14.72 -5.67
CA LEU A 151 -8.57 14.34 -4.80
C LEU A 151 -9.06 15.52 -3.95
N GLY A 152 -8.21 16.57 -3.76
CA GLY A 152 -8.59 17.77 -3.02
C GLY A 152 -8.82 17.53 -1.52
N LEU A 153 -8.34 16.42 -0.97
CA LEU A 153 -8.48 16.02 0.43
C LEU A 153 -7.15 16.12 1.15
N PRO A 154 -7.17 16.30 2.49
CA PRO A 154 -5.94 16.16 3.28
C PRO A 154 -5.32 14.78 3.10
N VAL A 155 -3.98 14.73 2.94
CA VAL A 155 -3.23 13.48 2.93
C VAL A 155 -2.83 13.09 4.34
N GLU A 156 -3.12 11.86 4.69
CA GLU A 156 -2.74 11.26 5.96
C GLU A 156 -1.58 10.27 5.74
N ALA A 157 -0.49 10.47 6.47
CA ALA A 157 0.67 9.59 6.45
C ALA A 157 1.35 9.59 7.83
N SER A 158 2.30 8.70 8.07
CA SER A 158 3.03 8.69 9.33
C SER A 158 3.88 9.95 9.52
N GLY A 159 4.17 10.30 10.77
CA GLY A 159 5.03 11.44 11.07
C GLY A 159 6.44 11.30 10.51
N ALA A 160 6.95 10.08 10.41
CA ALA A 160 8.27 9.81 9.82
C ALA A 160 8.29 10.07 8.30
N GLU A 161 7.18 9.80 7.59
CA GLU A 161 7.06 10.13 6.15
C GLU A 161 7.04 11.64 5.92
N TRP A 162 6.28 12.38 6.72
CA TRP A 162 6.28 13.85 6.63
C TRP A 162 7.65 14.45 6.95
N ALA A 163 8.34 13.92 7.97
CA ALA A 163 9.69 14.36 8.29
C ALA A 163 10.67 14.09 7.13
N ARG A 164 10.52 12.94 6.46
CA ARG A 164 11.34 12.55 5.31
C ARG A 164 11.09 13.45 4.10
N LEU A 165 9.84 13.79 3.82
CA LEU A 165 9.46 14.73 2.75
C LEU A 165 10.07 16.12 2.96
N ASP A 166 10.27 16.53 4.21
CA ASP A 166 10.84 17.85 4.54
C ASP A 166 12.39 17.88 4.50
N GLU A 167 13.06 16.77 4.20
CA GLU A 167 14.51 16.72 4.03
C GLU A 167 14.94 17.31 2.67
N SER A 168 16.13 17.90 2.63
CA SER A 168 16.64 18.62 1.44
C SER A 168 16.91 17.69 0.23
N ASP A 169 17.02 16.38 0.44
CA ASP A 169 17.25 15.37 -0.59
C ASP A 169 15.99 14.54 -0.92
N ALA A 170 14.82 14.94 -0.40
CA ALA A 170 13.57 14.21 -0.56
C ALA A 170 13.22 13.93 -2.03
N GLU A 171 13.32 14.94 -2.90
CA GLU A 171 13.01 14.78 -4.33
C GLU A 171 13.92 13.74 -5.00
N SER A 172 15.22 13.73 -4.68
CA SER A 172 16.16 12.75 -5.22
C SER A 172 15.91 11.33 -4.72
N ARG A 173 15.09 11.17 -3.69
CA ARG A 173 14.65 9.88 -3.11
C ARG A 173 13.23 9.48 -3.54
N GLY A 174 12.67 10.16 -4.55
CA GLY A 174 11.38 9.82 -5.12
C GLY A 174 10.16 10.40 -4.39
N TYR A 175 10.35 11.43 -3.55
CA TYR A 175 9.22 12.13 -2.91
C TYR A 175 8.73 13.28 -3.79
N PRO A 176 7.41 13.40 -4.06
CA PRO A 176 6.84 14.46 -4.89
C PRO A 176 6.65 15.75 -4.07
N VAL A 177 7.77 16.44 -3.77
CA VAL A 177 7.80 17.60 -2.88
C VAL A 177 6.85 18.70 -3.34
N ASP A 178 6.87 19.03 -4.63
CA ASP A 178 6.06 20.11 -5.19
C ASP A 178 4.55 19.79 -5.10
N GLU A 179 4.13 18.57 -5.42
CA GLU A 179 2.72 18.18 -5.37
C GLU A 179 2.19 18.14 -3.94
N LEU A 180 2.98 17.61 -3.01
CA LEU A 180 2.55 17.48 -1.63
C LEU A 180 2.67 18.80 -0.84
N ALA A 181 3.36 19.81 -1.39
CA ALA A 181 3.40 21.17 -0.79
C ALA A 181 2.03 21.84 -0.79
N GLU A 182 1.17 21.54 -1.76
CA GLU A 182 -0.15 22.14 -1.93
C GLU A 182 -1.27 21.37 -1.18
N VAL A 183 -0.95 20.23 -0.60
CA VAL A 183 -1.95 19.35 0.02
C VAL A 183 -1.93 19.50 1.55
N PRO A 184 -3.08 19.70 2.21
CA PRO A 184 -3.13 19.70 3.66
C PRO A 184 -2.65 18.38 4.25
N ARG A 185 -1.75 18.45 5.23
CA ARG A 185 -1.11 17.29 5.86
C ARG A 185 -1.87 16.89 7.13
N ARG A 186 -2.01 15.59 7.33
CA ARG A 186 -2.45 14.98 8.60
C ARG A 186 -1.47 13.88 8.98
N THR A 187 -1.12 13.82 10.27
CA THR A 187 -0.18 12.83 10.78
C THR A 187 -0.93 11.66 11.41
N ILE A 188 -0.53 10.45 11.02
CA ILE A 188 -0.93 9.22 11.70
C ILE A 188 0.16 8.93 12.73
N GLU A 189 -0.20 9.05 14.01
CA GLU A 189 0.69 8.77 15.14
C GLU A 189 0.55 7.30 15.54
N LEU A 190 1.58 6.52 15.25
CA LEU A 190 1.65 5.12 15.69
C LEU A 190 2.03 5.06 17.16
N ASP A 191 1.24 4.31 17.96
CA ASP A 191 1.49 4.12 19.38
C ASP A 191 2.33 2.85 19.62
N PRO A 192 3.59 2.97 20.08
CA PRO A 192 4.42 1.82 20.39
C PRO A 192 3.94 1.05 21.64
N SER A 193 3.04 1.62 22.44
CA SER A 193 2.41 0.89 23.53
C SER A 193 1.22 0.04 23.09
N ALA A 194 0.81 0.15 21.82
CA ALA A 194 -0.27 -0.61 21.20
C ALA A 194 0.25 -1.51 20.05
N PRO A 195 1.13 -2.48 20.33
CA PRO A 195 1.60 -3.41 19.30
C PRO A 195 0.45 -4.31 18.84
N LEU A 196 0.49 -4.74 17.57
CA LEU A 196 -0.51 -5.64 16.99
C LEU A 196 0.18 -6.81 16.29
N GLY A 197 0.02 -8.03 16.79
CA GLY A 197 0.71 -9.19 16.26
C GLY A 197 2.23 -8.95 16.20
N PRO A 198 2.88 -9.12 15.05
CA PRO A 198 4.31 -8.88 14.89
C PRO A 198 4.69 -7.40 14.67
N PHE A 199 3.70 -6.50 14.60
CA PHE A 199 3.92 -5.07 14.37
C PHE A 199 4.15 -4.34 15.68
N LEU A 200 5.23 -3.54 15.76
CA LEU A 200 5.68 -2.93 17.01
C LEU A 200 4.82 -1.76 17.48
N ALA A 201 4.10 -1.13 16.57
CA ALA A 201 3.23 0.00 16.86
C ALA A 201 1.99 -0.06 15.97
N SER A 202 0.90 0.50 16.45
CA SER A 202 -0.31 0.65 15.66
C SER A 202 -1.04 1.95 15.98
N ALA A 203 -1.94 2.34 15.09
CA ALA A 203 -2.86 3.45 15.31
C ALA A 203 -4.26 3.05 14.82
N ARG A 204 -5.27 3.33 15.61
CA ARG A 204 -6.66 3.16 15.16
C ARG A 204 -7.04 4.34 14.27
N ILE A 205 -7.25 4.07 12.99
CA ILE A 205 -7.68 5.09 12.02
C ILE A 205 -9.14 5.46 12.24
N ASN A 206 -9.98 4.44 12.40
CA ASN A 206 -11.40 4.55 12.76
C ASN A 206 -11.83 3.25 13.46
N THR A 207 -13.14 2.99 13.58
CA THR A 207 -13.67 1.75 14.18
C THR A 207 -13.31 0.49 13.42
N ASP A 208 -12.99 0.59 12.13
CA ASP A 208 -12.89 -0.55 11.20
C ASP A 208 -11.52 -0.75 10.59
N VAL A 209 -10.61 0.23 10.76
CA VAL A 209 -9.28 0.24 10.15
C VAL A 209 -8.21 0.54 11.20
N ILE A 210 -7.14 -0.24 11.18
CA ILE A 210 -5.96 -0.06 12.02
C ILE A 210 -4.73 0.11 11.12
N ALA A 211 -3.96 1.17 11.32
CA ALA A 211 -2.63 1.30 10.75
C ALA A 211 -1.61 0.56 11.61
N VAL A 212 -0.66 -0.11 10.99
CA VAL A 212 0.44 -0.83 11.66
C VAL A 212 1.79 -0.40 11.10
N ASP A 213 2.80 -0.43 11.94
CA ASP A 213 4.19 -0.16 11.56
C ASP A 213 4.73 -1.26 10.63
N THR A 214 5.03 -0.89 9.41
CA THR A 214 5.73 -1.73 8.44
C THR A 214 6.97 -1.03 7.88
N ALA A 215 7.56 -0.13 8.67
CA ALA A 215 8.79 0.56 8.31
C ALA A 215 9.86 -0.40 7.77
N GLY A 216 10.54 0.03 6.73
CA GLY A 216 11.56 -0.76 6.04
C GLY A 216 11.86 -0.21 4.66
N HIS A 217 10.88 -0.20 3.75
CA HIS A 217 11.02 0.42 2.43
C HIS A 217 11.26 1.94 2.58
N THR A 218 10.46 2.60 3.40
CA THR A 218 10.78 3.92 3.94
C THR A 218 10.74 3.88 5.47
N PRO A 219 11.36 4.86 6.16
CA PRO A 219 11.34 4.90 7.62
C PRO A 219 9.95 5.02 8.24
N GLY A 220 9.00 5.54 7.49
CA GLY A 220 7.64 5.77 7.94
C GLY A 220 6.57 4.91 7.28
N SER A 221 6.95 3.89 6.51
CA SER A 221 5.99 3.01 5.85
C SER A 221 5.02 2.38 6.85
N ILE A 222 3.73 2.48 6.54
CA ILE A 222 2.64 1.85 7.29
C ILE A 222 1.85 0.91 6.40
N SER A 223 1.14 -0.02 7.02
CA SER A 223 0.13 -0.84 6.34
C SER A 223 -1.22 -0.67 7.03
N LEU A 224 -2.31 -0.89 6.30
CA LEU A 224 -3.66 -0.81 6.84
C LEU A 224 -4.27 -2.19 6.96
N VAL A 225 -4.80 -2.51 8.15
CA VAL A 225 -5.53 -3.74 8.44
C VAL A 225 -7.02 -3.43 8.48
N ALA A 226 -7.81 -4.21 7.75
CA ALA A 226 -9.27 -4.15 7.76
C ALA A 226 -9.87 -5.55 7.72
N SER A 227 -11.14 -5.68 8.12
CA SER A 227 -11.89 -6.94 8.03
C SER A 227 -12.65 -7.01 6.71
N LEU A 228 -12.64 -8.16 6.04
CA LEU A 228 -13.51 -8.49 4.91
C LEU A 228 -14.70 -9.39 5.34
N GLY A 229 -14.93 -9.53 6.62
CA GLY A 229 -15.93 -10.42 7.21
C GLY A 229 -15.42 -11.84 7.43
N SER A 230 -15.07 -12.57 6.38
CA SER A 230 -14.51 -13.93 6.47
C SER A 230 -12.97 -13.99 6.44
N ALA A 231 -12.32 -12.86 6.24
CA ALA A 231 -10.87 -12.73 6.15
C ALA A 231 -10.46 -11.32 6.62
N TRP A 232 -9.17 -11.13 6.88
CA TRP A 232 -8.58 -9.81 7.03
C TRP A 232 -7.77 -9.45 5.79
N VAL A 233 -7.61 -8.15 5.57
CA VAL A 233 -6.76 -7.61 4.52
C VAL A 233 -5.69 -6.73 5.15
N LEU A 234 -4.48 -6.81 4.60
CA LEU A 234 -3.37 -5.91 4.88
C LEU A 234 -2.98 -5.22 3.58
N ILE A 235 -3.34 -3.94 3.44
CA ILE A 235 -2.89 -3.09 2.34
C ILE A 235 -1.53 -2.55 2.74
N CYS A 236 -0.46 -2.97 2.08
CA CYS A 236 0.89 -2.82 2.60
C CYS A 236 1.83 -1.98 1.73
N GLY A 237 1.32 -1.33 0.66
CA GLY A 237 2.18 -0.53 -0.21
C GLY A 237 3.42 -1.34 -0.63
N ASP A 238 4.58 -0.77 -0.41
CA ASP A 238 5.88 -1.30 -0.77
C ASP A 238 6.60 -2.07 0.35
N ALA A 239 5.92 -2.33 1.46
CA ALA A 239 6.46 -3.24 2.47
C ALA A 239 6.62 -4.68 1.94
N VAL A 240 5.99 -5.01 0.79
CA VAL A 240 6.17 -6.26 0.05
C VAL A 240 6.35 -5.95 -1.43
N TYR A 241 7.49 -6.33 -1.96
CA TYR A 241 7.81 -6.22 -3.38
C TYR A 241 7.73 -7.60 -4.08
N PRO A 242 7.36 -7.66 -5.39
CA PRO A 242 7.34 -8.92 -6.14
C PRO A 242 8.72 -9.57 -6.28
N ARG A 243 9.75 -8.74 -6.28
CA ARG A 243 11.17 -9.15 -6.29
C ARG A 243 11.92 -8.30 -5.30
N MET A 244 12.65 -8.94 -4.41
CA MET A 244 13.62 -8.29 -3.54
C MET A 244 14.99 -8.87 -3.89
N ASP A 245 15.82 -8.05 -4.50
CA ASP A 245 17.17 -8.43 -4.91
C ASP A 245 18.16 -8.29 -3.75
N ASP A 246 17.83 -7.52 -2.71
CA ASP A 246 18.57 -7.38 -1.48
C ASP A 246 17.80 -7.93 -0.27
N PRO A 247 18.06 -9.17 0.14
CA PRO A 247 17.38 -9.77 1.29
C PRO A 247 17.86 -9.22 2.65
N ASP A 248 18.88 -8.39 2.68
CA ASP A 248 19.51 -7.87 3.90
C ASP A 248 19.22 -6.37 4.13
N GLY A 249 18.54 -5.72 3.17
CA GLY A 249 18.18 -4.30 3.25
C GLY A 249 17.10 -3.99 4.28
N PRO A 250 16.95 -2.71 4.69
CA PRO A 250 15.94 -2.29 5.68
C PRO A 250 14.50 -2.59 5.25
N ALA A 251 14.19 -2.54 3.95
CA ALA A 251 12.89 -2.90 3.38
C ALA A 251 12.41 -4.31 3.80
N TRP A 252 13.33 -5.18 4.09
CA TRP A 252 13.09 -6.55 4.45
C TRP A 252 12.43 -6.76 5.82
N ARG A 253 12.64 -5.86 6.78
CA ARG A 253 12.05 -5.98 8.13
C ARG A 253 10.53 -5.90 8.11
N GLY A 254 9.96 -4.96 7.34
CA GLY A 254 8.52 -4.86 7.14
C GLY A 254 7.94 -6.15 6.54
N MET A 255 8.59 -6.68 5.50
CA MET A 255 8.20 -7.93 4.87
C MET A 255 8.23 -9.13 5.82
N LEU A 256 9.25 -9.24 6.68
CA LEU A 256 9.32 -10.32 7.66
C LEU A 256 8.21 -10.27 8.69
N ARG A 257 7.83 -9.07 9.16
CA ARG A 257 6.67 -8.89 10.04
C ARG A 257 5.39 -9.36 9.36
N ILE A 258 5.19 -9.01 8.10
CA ILE A 258 4.05 -9.45 7.29
C ILE A 258 4.06 -10.98 7.12
N SER A 259 5.22 -11.57 6.84
CA SER A 259 5.36 -13.04 6.75
C SER A 259 4.97 -13.73 8.06
N ARG A 260 5.35 -13.14 9.20
CA ARG A 260 4.95 -13.65 10.52
C ARG A 260 3.46 -13.50 10.76
N ALA A 261 2.87 -12.34 10.44
CA ALA A 261 1.43 -12.12 10.54
C ALA A 261 0.62 -13.14 9.71
N LEU A 262 1.10 -13.48 8.51
CA LEU A 262 0.48 -14.51 7.67
C LEU A 262 0.55 -15.90 8.27
N ALA A 263 1.62 -16.22 9.00
CA ALA A 263 1.74 -17.50 9.69
C ALA A 263 0.74 -17.61 10.85
N ASP A 264 0.57 -16.52 11.60
CA ASP A 264 -0.31 -16.47 12.77
C ASP A 264 -1.80 -16.28 12.39
N LEU A 265 -2.08 -15.60 11.26
CA LEU A 265 -3.42 -15.32 10.75
C LEU A 265 -3.65 -15.95 9.37
N PRO A 266 -4.03 -17.22 9.29
CA PRO A 266 -4.23 -17.92 8.01
C PRO A 266 -5.24 -17.27 7.06
N ALA A 267 -6.19 -16.50 7.58
CA ALA A 267 -7.20 -15.78 6.80
C ALA A 267 -6.74 -14.38 6.34
N LEU A 268 -5.52 -13.95 6.69
CA LEU A 268 -4.97 -12.67 6.24
C LEU A 268 -4.67 -12.69 4.73
N ARG A 269 -5.05 -11.61 4.04
CA ARG A 269 -4.74 -11.34 2.64
C ARG A 269 -3.81 -10.13 2.57
N VAL A 270 -2.71 -10.23 1.85
CA VAL A 270 -1.73 -9.15 1.67
C VAL A 270 -1.94 -8.53 0.28
N LEU A 271 -2.05 -7.22 0.25
CA LEU A 271 -2.29 -6.42 -0.95
C LEU A 271 -1.15 -5.41 -1.14
N PRO A 272 -0.07 -5.78 -1.89
CA PRO A 272 1.03 -4.89 -2.22
C PRO A 272 0.67 -3.95 -3.37
N ALA A 273 1.41 -2.84 -3.50
CA ALA A 273 1.19 -1.85 -4.55
C ALA A 273 1.67 -2.29 -5.95
N HIS A 274 2.59 -3.23 -6.03
CA HIS A 274 3.27 -3.59 -7.28
C HIS A 274 3.03 -5.03 -7.75
N ASP A 275 1.92 -5.65 -7.35
CA ASP A 275 1.62 -7.05 -7.71
C ASP A 275 0.43 -7.18 -8.67
N THR A 276 0.71 -7.52 -9.93
CA THR A 276 -0.33 -7.79 -10.94
C THR A 276 -1.27 -8.94 -10.58
N THR A 277 -0.88 -9.84 -9.67
CA THR A 277 -1.74 -10.95 -9.26
C THR A 277 -2.96 -10.46 -8.50
N VAL A 278 -2.85 -9.33 -7.81
CA VAL A 278 -3.98 -8.68 -7.14
C VAL A 278 -5.05 -8.26 -8.14
N LEU A 279 -4.67 -7.61 -9.26
CA LEU A 279 -5.62 -7.23 -10.32
C LEU A 279 -6.28 -8.44 -10.98
N ARG A 280 -5.52 -9.52 -11.18
CA ARG A 280 -6.03 -10.75 -11.79
C ARG A 280 -6.95 -11.55 -10.87
N ALA A 281 -6.76 -11.42 -9.55
CA ALA A 281 -7.58 -12.08 -8.55
C ALA A 281 -8.96 -11.41 -8.39
N VAL A 282 -9.10 -10.16 -8.86
CA VAL A 282 -10.35 -9.41 -8.83
C VAL A 282 -10.86 -9.31 -10.25
N ASP A 283 -12.02 -9.95 -10.51
CA ASP A 283 -12.63 -10.02 -11.83
C ASP A 283 -13.15 -8.62 -12.21
N GLY A 284 -12.37 -7.88 -13.01
CA GLY A 284 -12.73 -6.54 -13.51
C GLY A 284 -13.01 -5.51 -12.41
N ASP A 285 -14.26 -5.00 -12.37
CA ASP A 285 -14.70 -3.97 -11.45
C ASP A 285 -15.16 -4.47 -10.06
N ALA A 286 -14.89 -5.73 -9.74
CA ALA A 286 -15.38 -6.33 -8.51
C ALA A 286 -14.70 -5.78 -7.25
N TRP A 287 -15.48 -5.66 -6.19
CA TRP A 287 -15.00 -5.38 -4.84
C TRP A 287 -14.72 -6.70 -4.10
N MET A 288 -13.62 -6.76 -3.35
CA MET A 288 -13.36 -7.85 -2.40
C MET A 288 -14.06 -7.54 -1.07
N GLY A 289 -14.67 -8.53 -0.43
CA GLY A 289 -15.28 -8.39 0.89
C GLY A 289 -16.77 -8.67 0.94
N ALA A 290 -17.42 -8.28 2.04
CA ALA A 290 -18.85 -8.53 2.26
C ALA A 290 -19.69 -7.93 1.13
N ALA A 291 -20.68 -8.68 0.65
CA ALA A 291 -21.64 -8.21 -0.34
C ALA A 291 -22.29 -6.90 0.13
N ALA A 292 -22.45 -5.96 -0.80
CA ALA A 292 -22.89 -4.60 -0.59
C ALA A 292 -23.91 -4.45 0.54
N MET A 293 -23.56 -3.63 1.53
CA MET A 293 -24.61 -2.83 2.18
C MET A 293 -25.18 -1.91 1.09
N PRO A 294 -26.51 -1.80 0.98
CA PRO A 294 -27.09 -0.86 0.04
C PRO A 294 -26.56 0.53 0.35
N VAL A 295 -26.01 1.19 -0.64
CA VAL A 295 -25.79 2.64 -0.57
C VAL A 295 -27.19 3.20 -0.55
N ASP A 296 -27.64 3.70 0.62
CA ASP A 296 -28.86 4.47 0.70
C ASP A 296 -28.71 5.69 -0.22
N SER A 297 -29.40 5.62 -1.35
CA SER A 297 -29.47 6.68 -2.34
C SER A 297 -30.51 7.74 -1.95
N ASP A 298 -30.71 7.97 -0.66
CA ASP A 298 -31.65 8.97 -0.15
C ASP A 298 -30.93 10.09 0.59
N HIS A 299 -30.40 11.01 -0.18
CA HIS A 299 -30.33 12.42 0.21
C HIS A 299 -30.75 13.26 -0.99
N ASP A 300 -32.10 13.49 -1.07
CA ASP A 300 -32.66 14.63 -1.78
C ASP A 300 -32.25 15.97 -1.15
#